data_7c1766d0590deafc5f7a56ff2ebd2d37
#
_entry.id   7c1766d0590deafc5f7a56ff2ebd2d37
#
_cell.length_a   1.000
_cell.length_b   1.000
_cell.length_c   1.000
_cell.angle_alpha   90.00
_cell.angle_beta   90.00
_cell.angle_gamma   90.00
#
_symmetry.space_group_name_H-M   'P 1'
#
loop_
_entity.id
_entity.type
_entity.pdbx_description
1 polymer ?
#
loop_
_entity_poly.entity_id
_entity_poly.type
_entity_poly.pdbx_seq_one_letter_code
_entity_poly.pdbx_strand_id
1 'polypeptide(L)'
;KQKGISPFDAITLASIIEKEVPNLEDRKKVAQVFFSRLEQGIPLGADATYLYASAVFGGEPFPTNDSIYNTRINGGLPPGPISNFSSTALEAVAYPADTAYLFYVTGDDKVNYFTTTEAEHEAAVAKYCTITCAPGYIAED
;
A
#
# COMPACT_ATOMS: atom_id res chain seq x y z
N LYS A 1 -12.14 -15.11 2.88
CA LYS A 1 -12.71 -13.82 3.16
C LYS A 1 -12.35 -13.38 4.56
N GLN A 2 -11.93 -12.15 4.73
CA GLN A 2 -11.55 -11.61 6.03
C GLN A 2 -12.78 -11.20 6.82
N LYS A 3 -12.85 -11.66 8.07
CA LYS A 3 -13.93 -11.23 8.95
C LYS A 3 -13.75 -9.80 9.38
N GLY A 4 -14.85 -9.13 9.59
CA GLY A 4 -14.84 -7.78 10.11
C GLY A 4 -14.60 -6.70 9.06
N ILE A 5 -14.49 -7.05 7.79
CA ILE A 5 -14.35 -6.05 6.73
C ILE A 5 -15.65 -5.97 5.93
N SER A 6 -16.15 -4.74 5.73
CA SER A 6 -17.35 -4.54 4.93
C SER A 6 -17.03 -4.68 3.44
N PRO A 7 -18.05 -4.94 2.59
CA PRO A 7 -17.81 -4.96 1.14
C PRO A 7 -17.20 -3.66 0.62
N PHE A 8 -17.65 -2.51 1.11
CA PHE A 8 -17.11 -1.23 0.69
C PHE A 8 -15.62 -1.12 1.06
N ASP A 9 -15.27 -1.52 2.27
CA ASP A 9 -13.88 -1.47 2.74
C ASP A 9 -13.02 -2.47 1.96
N ALA A 10 -13.57 -3.64 1.62
CA ALA A 10 -12.86 -4.62 0.82
C ALA A 10 -12.54 -4.07 -0.57
N ILE A 11 -13.49 -3.37 -1.18
CA ILE A 11 -13.29 -2.75 -2.50
C ILE A 11 -12.25 -1.64 -2.39
N THR A 12 -12.33 -0.82 -1.34
CA THR A 12 -11.36 0.25 -1.11
C THR A 12 -9.94 -0.33 -0.99
N LEU A 13 -9.80 -1.39 -0.20
CA LEU A 13 -8.51 -2.03 0.00
C LEU A 13 -7.99 -2.66 -1.29
N ALA A 14 -8.88 -3.33 -2.05
CA ALA A 14 -8.50 -3.93 -3.33
C ALA A 14 -8.01 -2.86 -4.31
N SER A 15 -8.64 -1.68 -4.30
CA SER A 15 -8.25 -0.59 -5.20
C SER A 15 -6.85 -0.06 -4.88
N ILE A 16 -6.44 -0.11 -3.62
CA ILE A 16 -5.09 0.29 -3.22
C ILE A 16 -4.10 -0.80 -3.66
N ILE A 17 -4.41 -2.06 -3.37
CA ILE A 17 -3.55 -3.19 -3.72
C ILE A 17 -3.31 -3.25 -5.22
N GLU A 18 -4.34 -2.94 -6.01
CA GLU A 18 -4.23 -2.91 -7.46
C GLU A 18 -3.09 -2.01 -7.92
N LYS A 19 -2.89 -0.90 -7.23
CA LYS A 19 -1.88 0.09 -7.59
C LYS A 19 -0.51 -0.17 -6.96
N GLU A 20 -0.43 -1.10 -6.00
CA GLU A 20 0.81 -1.31 -5.26
C GLU A 20 1.72 -2.34 -5.91
N VAL A 21 1.18 -3.51 -6.26
CA VAL A 21 1.98 -4.59 -6.83
C VAL A 21 1.16 -5.34 -7.88
N PRO A 22 1.82 -5.91 -8.91
CA PRO A 22 1.08 -6.49 -10.03
C PRO A 22 0.72 -7.97 -9.91
N ASN A 23 1.49 -8.79 -9.20
CA ASN A 23 1.24 -10.23 -9.22
C ASN A 23 0.44 -10.70 -8.01
N LEU A 24 -0.29 -11.81 -8.18
CA LEU A 24 -1.21 -12.29 -7.16
C LEU A 24 -0.53 -12.66 -5.85
N GLU A 25 0.63 -13.32 -5.92
CA GLU A 25 1.30 -13.75 -4.70
C GLU A 25 1.72 -12.55 -3.85
N ASP A 26 2.28 -11.53 -4.49
CA ASP A 26 2.66 -10.31 -3.77
C ASP A 26 1.44 -9.54 -3.30
N ARG A 27 0.36 -9.53 -4.09
CA ARG A 27 -0.89 -8.88 -3.68
C ARG A 27 -1.44 -9.50 -2.39
N LYS A 28 -1.34 -10.82 -2.27
CA LYS A 28 -1.77 -11.50 -1.04
C LYS A 28 -0.91 -11.12 0.16
N LYS A 29 0.39 -10.97 -0.04
CA LYS A 29 1.29 -10.53 1.04
C LYS A 29 1.03 -9.08 1.41
N VAL A 30 0.81 -8.21 0.44
CA VAL A 30 0.47 -6.81 0.70
C VAL A 30 -0.85 -6.72 1.44
N ALA A 31 -1.84 -7.53 1.06
CA ALA A 31 -3.11 -7.57 1.78
C ALA A 31 -2.90 -7.97 3.23
N GLN A 32 -2.06 -8.97 3.49
CA GLN A 32 -1.74 -9.37 4.85
C GLN A 32 -1.10 -8.22 5.63
N VAL A 33 -0.16 -7.51 5.01
CA VAL A 33 0.49 -6.36 5.66
C VAL A 33 -0.56 -5.30 6.02
N PHE A 34 -1.44 -4.97 5.08
CA PHE A 34 -2.46 -3.95 5.32
C PHE A 34 -3.43 -4.36 6.42
N PHE A 35 -3.89 -5.62 6.44
CA PHE A 35 -4.74 -6.08 7.53
C PHE A 35 -4.06 -5.98 8.88
N SER A 36 -2.79 -6.37 8.96
CA SER A 36 -2.03 -6.29 10.20
C SER A 36 -1.88 -4.85 10.67
N ARG A 37 -1.59 -3.94 9.72
CA ARG A 37 -1.47 -2.52 10.06
C ARG A 37 -2.80 -1.94 10.54
N LEU A 38 -3.89 -2.25 9.86
CA LEU A 38 -5.21 -1.79 10.29
C LEU A 38 -5.52 -2.26 11.70
N GLU A 39 -5.21 -3.52 11.98
CA GLU A 39 -5.47 -4.11 13.28
C GLU A 39 -4.64 -3.45 14.39
N GLN A 40 -3.42 -3.05 14.08
CA GLN A 40 -2.52 -2.45 15.07
C GLN A 40 -2.57 -0.92 15.09
N GLY A 41 -3.43 -0.32 14.27
CA GLY A 41 -3.54 1.14 14.22
C GLY A 41 -2.38 1.82 13.54
N ILE A 42 -1.63 1.12 12.69
CA ILE A 42 -0.53 1.68 11.95
C ILE A 42 -1.05 2.20 10.62
N PRO A 43 -0.69 3.43 10.20
CA PRO A 43 -1.09 3.94 8.88
C PRO A 43 -0.65 3.01 7.77
N LEU A 44 -1.47 2.84 6.74
CA LEU A 44 -1.17 1.90 5.65
C LEU A 44 0.08 2.30 4.89
N GLY A 45 0.32 3.59 4.72
CA GLY A 45 1.53 4.07 4.10
C GLY A 45 1.65 3.73 2.62
N ALA A 46 0.54 3.66 1.91
CA ALA A 46 0.53 3.32 0.49
C ALA A 46 0.67 4.59 -0.35
N ASP A 47 1.73 4.67 -1.14
CA ASP A 47 2.00 5.86 -1.96
C ASP A 47 0.88 6.11 -2.97
N ALA A 48 0.23 5.07 -3.47
CA ALA A 48 -0.84 5.22 -4.43
C ALA A 48 -1.94 6.16 -3.90
N THR A 49 -2.15 6.21 -2.59
CA THR A 49 -3.23 7.02 -2.02
C THR A 49 -2.95 8.53 -2.13
N TYR A 50 -1.71 8.97 -1.90
CA TYR A 50 -1.43 10.40 -2.06
C TYR A 50 -1.26 10.77 -3.53
N LEU A 51 -0.83 9.83 -4.36
CA LEU A 51 -0.75 10.09 -5.80
C LEU A 51 -2.16 10.25 -6.37
N TYR A 52 -3.11 9.42 -5.94
CA TYR A 52 -4.51 9.58 -6.32
C TYR A 52 -5.04 10.94 -5.86
N ALA A 53 -4.76 11.32 -4.62
CA ALA A 53 -5.23 12.57 -4.06
C ALA A 53 -4.69 13.76 -4.87
N SER A 54 -3.42 13.73 -5.23
CA SER A 54 -2.81 14.78 -6.04
C SER A 54 -3.46 14.88 -7.41
N ALA A 55 -3.71 13.74 -8.05
CA ALA A 55 -4.27 13.70 -9.40
C ALA A 55 -5.73 14.18 -9.44
N VAL A 56 -6.51 13.86 -8.40
CA VAL A 56 -7.95 14.13 -8.41
C VAL A 56 -8.31 15.43 -7.71
N PHE A 57 -7.68 15.71 -6.60
CA PHE A 57 -8.04 16.86 -5.76
C PHE A 57 -6.99 17.97 -5.77
N GLY A 58 -5.81 17.71 -6.34
CA GLY A 58 -4.71 18.68 -6.33
C GLY A 58 -3.79 18.46 -5.15
N GLY A 59 -2.82 19.35 -4.99
CA GLY A 59 -1.80 19.20 -3.97
C GLY A 59 -0.58 18.48 -4.48
N GLU A 60 0.37 18.24 -3.61
CA GLU A 60 1.67 17.70 -3.99
C GLU A 60 1.62 16.21 -4.23
N PRO A 61 2.36 15.70 -5.25
CA PRO A 61 2.47 14.25 -5.47
C PRO A 61 3.55 13.63 -4.56
N PHE A 62 3.54 14.01 -3.30
CA PHE A 62 4.53 13.59 -2.31
C PHE A 62 3.85 13.13 -1.02
N PRO A 63 4.56 12.42 -0.15
CA PRO A 63 3.98 11.95 1.11
C PRO A 63 3.45 13.05 2.04
N THR A 64 3.80 14.29 1.78
CA THR A 64 3.34 15.43 2.57
C THR A 64 1.98 15.98 2.14
N ASN A 65 1.37 15.42 1.07
CA ASN A 65 0.03 15.82 0.64
C ASN A 65 -0.94 15.69 1.81
N ASP A 66 -1.72 16.75 2.07
CA ASP A 66 -2.57 16.82 3.27
C ASP A 66 -3.97 16.24 3.08
N SER A 67 -4.23 15.59 1.97
CA SER A 67 -5.54 14.98 1.70
C SER A 67 -5.88 13.89 2.71
N ILE A 68 -7.17 13.76 3.02
CA ILE A 68 -7.65 12.67 3.87
C ILE A 68 -7.45 11.31 3.21
N TYR A 69 -7.17 11.26 1.90
CA TYR A 69 -6.84 10.02 1.21
C TYR A 69 -5.41 9.55 1.48
N ASN A 70 -4.53 10.44 1.96
CA ASN A 70 -3.12 10.10 2.13
C ASN A 70 -2.91 9.19 3.33
N THR A 71 -2.63 7.92 3.08
CA THR A 71 -2.44 6.93 4.15
C THR A 71 -1.04 7.00 4.77
N ARG A 72 -0.18 7.89 4.30
CA ARG A 72 1.09 8.17 4.99
C ARG A 72 0.89 9.00 6.24
N ILE A 73 -0.15 9.85 6.26
CA ILE A 73 -0.40 10.75 7.39
C ILE A 73 -1.72 10.45 8.11
N ASN A 74 -2.60 9.66 7.52
CA ASN A 74 -3.88 9.31 8.14
C ASN A 74 -3.96 7.81 8.34
N GLY A 75 -4.34 7.40 9.55
CA GLY A 75 -4.54 5.98 9.85
C GLY A 75 -5.82 5.45 9.24
N GLY A 76 -5.91 4.14 9.11
CA GLY A 76 -7.08 3.48 8.59
C GLY A 76 -7.19 3.55 7.08
N LEU A 77 -8.34 3.12 6.56
CA LEU A 77 -8.61 3.16 5.13
C LEU A 77 -8.97 4.58 4.70
N PRO A 78 -8.67 4.95 3.44
CA PRO A 78 -9.15 6.24 2.92
C PRO A 78 -10.66 6.22 2.76
N PRO A 79 -11.28 7.38 2.46
CA PRO A 79 -12.75 7.46 2.37
C PRO A 79 -13.38 6.57 1.32
N GLY A 80 -12.65 6.14 0.29
CA GLY A 80 -13.22 5.30 -0.75
C GLY A 80 -12.15 4.77 -1.70
N PRO A 81 -12.56 4.01 -2.71
CA PRO A 81 -11.64 3.44 -3.68
C PRO A 81 -10.86 4.49 -4.46
N ILE A 82 -9.64 4.15 -4.86
CA ILE A 82 -8.76 5.05 -5.60
C ILE A 82 -8.54 4.59 -7.05
N SER A 83 -9.04 3.41 -7.41
CA SER A 83 -8.91 2.90 -8.78
C SER A 83 -9.92 1.80 -9.01
N ASN A 84 -10.05 1.38 -10.26
CA ASN A 84 -10.68 0.10 -10.57
C ASN A 84 -9.73 -1.01 -10.11
N PHE A 85 -10.30 -2.18 -9.85
CA PHE A 85 -9.49 -3.30 -9.38
C PHE A 85 -9.80 -4.54 -10.21
N SER A 86 -8.80 -5.40 -10.31
CA SER A 86 -8.95 -6.68 -10.99
C SER A 86 -9.44 -7.75 -10.01
N SER A 87 -9.81 -8.90 -10.57
CA SER A 87 -10.23 -10.02 -9.74
C SER A 87 -9.11 -10.50 -8.81
N THR A 88 -7.84 -10.37 -9.23
CA THR A 88 -6.73 -10.83 -8.38
C THR A 88 -6.51 -9.91 -7.18
N ALA A 89 -6.76 -8.60 -7.32
CA ALA A 89 -6.68 -7.69 -6.19
C ALA A 89 -7.78 -8.02 -5.16
N LEU A 90 -8.99 -8.27 -5.64
CA LEU A 90 -10.08 -8.64 -4.74
C LEU A 90 -9.84 -10.00 -4.11
N GLU A 91 -9.30 -10.95 -4.88
CA GLU A 91 -8.95 -12.27 -4.35
C GLU A 91 -7.92 -12.13 -3.23
N ALA A 92 -6.94 -11.25 -3.38
CA ALA A 92 -5.92 -11.03 -2.35
C ALA A 92 -6.54 -10.53 -1.05
N VAL A 93 -7.54 -9.66 -1.14
CA VAL A 93 -8.26 -9.17 0.05
C VAL A 93 -9.06 -10.30 0.70
N ALA A 94 -9.71 -11.12 -0.12
CA ALA A 94 -10.54 -12.23 0.38
C ALA A 94 -9.69 -13.34 1.00
N TYR A 95 -8.50 -13.57 0.46
CA TYR A 95 -7.63 -14.66 0.87
C TYR A 95 -6.19 -14.16 0.99
N PRO A 96 -5.91 -13.31 1.98
CA PRO A 96 -4.54 -12.78 2.15
C PRO A 96 -3.57 -13.90 2.52
N ALA A 97 -2.28 -13.65 2.30
CA ALA A 97 -1.25 -14.62 2.60
C ALA A 97 -1.20 -14.91 4.11
N ASP A 98 -0.80 -16.11 4.47
CA ASP A 98 -0.63 -16.50 5.86
C ASP A 98 0.81 -16.17 6.29
N THR A 99 1.08 -14.86 6.40
CA THR A 99 2.38 -14.33 6.75
C THR A 99 2.20 -13.30 7.86
N ALA A 100 3.32 -12.83 8.43
CA ALA A 100 3.29 -11.90 9.56
C ALA A 100 4.11 -10.65 9.29
N TYR A 101 4.17 -10.23 8.05
CA TYR A 101 4.93 -9.02 7.68
C TYR A 101 4.19 -7.75 8.10
N LEU A 102 4.96 -6.70 8.40
CA LEU A 102 4.41 -5.38 8.71
C LEU A 102 4.87 -4.31 7.72
N PHE A 103 5.88 -4.62 6.92
CA PHE A 103 6.47 -3.67 5.99
C PHE A 103 6.73 -4.33 4.66
N TYR A 104 6.70 -3.52 3.58
CA TYR A 104 7.20 -3.96 2.29
C TYR A 104 7.73 -2.76 1.54
N VAL A 105 8.60 -3.02 0.59
CA VAL A 105 9.12 -2.01 -0.33
C VAL A 105 9.33 -2.67 -1.68
N THR A 106 9.00 -1.94 -2.75
CA THR A 106 9.33 -2.38 -4.10
C THR A 106 10.69 -1.79 -4.45
N GLY A 107 11.66 -2.66 -4.70
CA GLY A 107 13.01 -2.22 -5.04
C GLY A 107 13.12 -1.61 -6.42
N ASP A 108 14.26 -1.02 -6.70
CA ASP A 108 14.55 -0.48 -8.04
C ASP A 108 14.54 -1.60 -9.08
N ASP A 109 14.75 -2.84 -8.66
CA ASP A 109 14.71 -4.04 -9.50
C ASP A 109 13.31 -4.57 -9.72
N LYS A 110 12.28 -3.87 -9.21
CA LYS A 110 10.87 -4.26 -9.30
C LYS A 110 10.51 -5.49 -8.45
N VAL A 111 11.41 -5.93 -7.58
CA VAL A 111 11.14 -7.03 -6.65
C VAL A 111 10.59 -6.44 -5.35
N ASN A 112 9.59 -7.11 -4.78
CA ASN A 112 8.98 -6.68 -3.52
C ASN A 112 9.65 -7.39 -2.35
N TYR A 113 10.10 -6.61 -1.39
CA TYR A 113 10.81 -7.09 -0.21
C TYR A 113 9.94 -6.88 1.02
N PHE A 114 9.59 -7.97 1.69
CA PHE A 114 8.69 -7.95 2.85
C PHE A 114 9.49 -8.18 4.13
N THR A 115 9.20 -7.39 5.15
CA THR A 115 9.93 -7.46 6.42
C THR A 115 8.97 -7.31 7.58
N THR A 116 9.46 -7.59 8.79
CA THR A 116 8.64 -7.60 10.00
C THR A 116 8.91 -6.40 10.90
N THR A 117 10.13 -5.87 10.89
CA THR A 117 10.51 -4.76 11.77
C THR A 117 10.89 -3.53 10.96
N GLU A 118 10.80 -2.37 11.59
CA GLU A 118 11.17 -1.12 10.94
C GLU A 118 12.65 -1.11 10.57
N ALA A 119 13.50 -1.67 11.42
CA ALA A 119 14.94 -1.74 11.14
C ALA A 119 15.21 -2.56 9.89
N GLU A 120 14.53 -3.70 9.74
CA GLU A 120 14.66 -4.53 8.54
C GLU A 120 14.14 -3.79 7.30
N HIS A 121 13.06 -3.06 7.47
CA HIS A 121 12.50 -2.29 6.36
C HIS A 121 13.48 -1.21 5.90
N GLU A 122 14.03 -0.44 6.84
CA GLU A 122 15.00 0.60 6.52
C GLU A 122 16.24 0.03 5.84
N ALA A 123 16.70 -1.13 6.29
CA ALA A 123 17.82 -1.80 5.65
C ALA A 123 17.49 -2.23 4.23
N ALA A 124 16.27 -2.72 4.00
CA ALA A 124 15.83 -3.12 2.66
C ALA A 124 15.72 -1.90 1.74
N VAL A 125 15.18 -0.78 2.24
CA VAL A 125 15.09 0.46 1.47
C VAL A 125 16.50 0.92 1.06
N ALA A 126 17.42 0.95 2.01
CA ALA A 126 18.79 1.40 1.75
C ALA A 126 19.50 0.53 0.72
N LYS A 127 19.20 -0.76 0.70
CA LYS A 127 19.88 -1.70 -0.18
C LYS A 127 19.22 -1.82 -1.55
N TYR A 128 17.88 -1.82 -1.61
CA TYR A 128 17.16 -2.17 -2.82
C TYR A 128 16.39 -1.02 -3.46
N CYS A 129 16.16 0.07 -2.74
CA CYS A 129 15.32 1.15 -3.23
C CYS A 129 16.02 2.50 -3.07
N THR A 130 17.09 2.70 -3.86
CA THR A 130 17.90 3.90 -3.75
C THR A 130 17.47 5.00 -4.69
N ILE A 131 16.72 4.66 -5.75
CA ILE A 131 16.25 5.62 -6.76
C ILE A 131 14.81 6.00 -6.49
N THR A 132 13.89 5.02 -6.52
CA THR A 132 12.47 5.32 -6.39
C THR A 132 12.07 5.73 -4.98
N CYS A 133 12.88 5.39 -3.98
CA CYS A 133 12.65 5.84 -2.60
C CYS A 133 13.41 7.11 -2.25
N ALA A 134 14.16 7.68 -3.20
CA ALA A 134 14.91 8.91 -2.95
C ALA A 134 13.96 10.07 -2.73
N PRO A 135 14.33 11.02 -1.85
CA PRO A 135 13.47 12.19 -1.63
C PRO A 135 13.26 12.96 -2.93
N GLY A 136 12.00 13.32 -3.17
CA GLY A 136 11.63 14.08 -4.36
C GLY A 136 11.40 13.27 -5.61
N TYR A 137 11.57 11.95 -5.55
CA TYR A 137 11.25 11.11 -6.72
C TYR A 137 9.75 11.19 -7.02
N ILE A 138 9.43 11.41 -8.28
CA ILE A 138 8.04 11.44 -8.73
C ILE A 138 7.83 10.23 -9.63
N ALA A 139 6.86 9.39 -9.26
CA ALA A 139 6.54 8.20 -10.03
C ALA A 139 5.95 8.60 -11.38
N GLU A 140 6.36 7.89 -12.44
CA GLU A 140 5.79 8.07 -13.77
C GLU A 140 4.77 6.95 -14.01
N ASP A 141 3.75 7.29 -14.78
CA ASP A 141 2.68 6.34 -15.10
C ASP A 141 3.13 5.22 -16.02
#